data_a79d9493aec743f4c6a63fdbf801ed3b
#
_entry.id   a79d9493aec743f4c6a63fdbf801ed3b
#
_cell.length_a   1.000
_cell.length_b   1.000
_cell.length_c   1.000
_cell.angle_alpha   90.00
_cell.angle_beta   90.00
_cell.angle_gamma   90.00
#
_symmetry.space_group_name_H-M   'P 1'
#
loop_
_entity.id
_entity.type
_entity.pdbx_description
1 polymer ?
#
loop_
_entity_poly.entity_id
_entity_poly.type
_entity_poly.pdbx_seq_one_letter_code
_entity_poly.pdbx_strand_id
1 'polypeptide(L)'
;SDGKTIDGMSLKRIENLIDALKDESYQPKPARRTYIPKKNGNMRPLGIPSIDDKLVQEVLRMLLEAIYEGSFENTSHGFRPKRSCHTALIQVQKNFTAAKWFIEGDIEGFFDNINHDVLIGILKERIADDRFFRLMWKFLKAGYIEDWTFHRTYSGTPQGGIISPILANIYLDKLDKYMKEYACQFDRGDRRAMNLEYKRYSRKIWWLGTKLKQTKDKDTRKELIDAIKQHQKNRMHLPSVDEMDEGYRRIKYVRYADDFIIGVIGSKSDCEGIKEDI
;
A
#
# COMPACT_ATOMS: atom_id res chain seq x y z
N SER A 1 6.86 2.59 31.46
CA SER A 1 6.00 1.53 31.99
C SER A 1 5.96 1.65 33.51
N ASP A 2 4.82 1.33 34.10
CA ASP A 2 4.59 1.40 35.55
C ASP A 2 5.11 0.15 36.29
N GLY A 3 5.97 -0.64 35.66
CA GLY A 3 6.53 -1.89 36.22
C GLY A 3 5.53 -3.06 36.25
N LYS A 4 4.28 -2.84 35.84
CA LYS A 4 3.27 -3.88 35.80
C LYS A 4 3.47 -4.78 34.59
N THR A 5 3.30 -6.09 34.77
CA THR A 5 3.41 -7.11 33.72
C THR A 5 2.05 -7.77 33.46
N ILE A 6 1.97 -8.56 32.42
CA ILE A 6 0.76 -9.34 32.09
C ILE A 6 0.46 -10.39 33.18
N ASP A 7 1.50 -10.91 33.87
CA ASP A 7 1.35 -11.88 34.92
C ASP A 7 0.60 -11.34 36.18
N GLY A 8 0.57 -10.00 36.32
CA GLY A 8 -0.22 -9.31 37.36
C GLY A 8 -1.64 -8.98 36.92
N MET A 9 -2.15 -9.51 35.79
CA MET A 9 -3.52 -9.30 35.35
C MET A 9 -4.49 -10.17 36.14
N SER A 10 -5.44 -9.55 36.84
CA SER A 10 -6.50 -10.20 37.57
C SER A 10 -7.88 -9.83 37.02
N LEU A 11 -8.88 -10.65 37.27
CA LEU A 11 -10.27 -10.35 36.91
C LEU A 11 -10.71 -9.01 37.47
N LYS A 12 -10.42 -8.73 38.75
CA LYS A 12 -10.73 -7.43 39.36
C LYS A 12 -10.08 -6.25 38.65
N ARG A 13 -8.84 -6.41 38.14
CA ARG A 13 -8.19 -5.34 37.34
C ARG A 13 -8.89 -5.11 36.02
N ILE A 14 -9.36 -6.17 35.36
CA ILE A 14 -10.15 -6.07 34.13
C ILE A 14 -11.50 -5.40 34.39
N GLU A 15 -12.19 -5.80 35.48
CA GLU A 15 -13.45 -5.16 35.89
C GLU A 15 -13.27 -3.67 36.15
N ASN A 16 -12.23 -3.26 36.88
CA ASN A 16 -11.93 -1.86 37.12
C ASN A 16 -11.67 -1.10 35.81
N LEU A 17 -10.99 -1.70 34.82
CA LEU A 17 -10.80 -1.08 33.51
C LEU A 17 -12.14 -0.91 32.74
N ILE A 18 -12.99 -1.93 32.80
CA ILE A 18 -14.32 -1.88 32.21
C ILE A 18 -15.16 -0.76 32.84
N ASP A 19 -15.17 -0.67 34.15
CA ASP A 19 -15.93 0.36 34.86
C ASP A 19 -15.39 1.77 34.53
N ALA A 20 -14.07 1.95 34.52
CA ALA A 20 -13.45 3.22 34.14
C ALA A 20 -13.71 3.61 32.67
N LEU A 21 -13.88 2.64 31.78
CA LEU A 21 -14.32 2.90 30.39
C LEU A 21 -15.81 3.25 30.30
N LYS A 22 -16.64 2.60 31.13
CA LYS A 22 -18.10 2.87 31.15
C LYS A 22 -18.43 4.26 31.69
N ASP A 23 -17.76 4.68 32.76
CA ASP A 23 -17.97 6.00 33.39
C ASP A 23 -17.09 7.11 32.78
N GLU A 24 -16.30 6.78 31.75
CA GLU A 24 -15.39 7.67 31.04
C GLU A 24 -14.25 8.25 31.90
N SER A 25 -14.00 7.71 33.09
CA SER A 25 -12.91 8.15 33.97
C SER A 25 -11.54 7.63 33.52
N TYR A 26 -11.50 6.67 32.57
CA TYR A 26 -10.26 6.11 32.08
C TYR A 26 -9.34 7.20 31.47
N GLN A 27 -8.08 7.22 31.93
CA GLN A 27 -7.04 8.12 31.45
C GLN A 27 -5.83 7.30 30.97
N PRO A 28 -5.51 7.31 29.66
CA PRO A 28 -4.29 6.70 29.16
C PRO A 28 -3.04 7.32 29.81
N LYS A 29 -2.06 6.50 30.10
CA LYS A 29 -0.77 6.95 30.63
C LYS A 29 0.13 7.39 29.47
N PRO A 30 1.03 8.37 29.71
CA PRO A 30 2.06 8.70 28.73
C PRO A 30 2.90 7.48 28.37
N ALA A 31 3.18 7.27 27.08
CA ALA A 31 4.02 6.20 26.63
C ALA A 31 5.48 6.41 27.05
N ARG A 32 6.20 5.37 27.45
CA ARG A 32 7.63 5.46 27.71
C ARG A 32 8.39 5.48 26.39
N ARG A 33 9.15 6.53 26.14
CA ARG A 33 10.00 6.63 24.95
C ARG A 33 11.25 5.77 25.11
N THR A 34 11.60 5.06 24.04
CA THR A 34 12.85 4.31 23.90
C THR A 34 13.32 4.40 22.47
N TYR A 35 14.58 4.09 22.20
CA TYR A 35 15.16 4.22 20.87
C TYR A 35 15.71 2.91 20.39
N ILE A 36 15.45 2.60 19.10
CA ILE A 36 16.01 1.44 18.40
C ILE A 36 16.91 1.93 17.26
N PRO A 37 18.15 1.41 17.14
CA PRO A 37 19.04 1.81 16.06
C PRO A 37 18.52 1.34 14.70
N LYS A 38 18.51 2.24 13.72
CA LYS A 38 18.28 1.91 12.30
C LYS A 38 19.58 1.46 11.64
N LYS A 39 19.50 0.77 10.50
CA LYS A 39 20.67 0.31 9.72
C LYS A 39 21.59 1.46 9.26
N ASN A 40 21.04 2.66 9.08
CA ASN A 40 21.77 3.86 8.69
C ASN A 40 22.41 4.63 9.87
N GLY A 41 22.40 4.07 11.07
CA GLY A 41 22.95 4.70 12.28
C GLY A 41 22.01 5.67 13.00
N ASN A 42 20.90 6.07 12.39
CA ASN A 42 19.90 6.91 13.04
C ASN A 42 19.08 6.11 14.07
N MET A 43 18.52 6.78 15.05
CA MET A 43 17.68 6.17 16.08
C MET A 43 16.20 6.30 15.70
N ARG A 44 15.43 5.20 15.88
CA ARG A 44 13.97 5.22 15.74
C ARG A 44 13.35 5.35 17.11
N PRO A 45 12.58 6.41 17.39
CA PRO A 45 11.86 6.53 18.64
C PRO A 45 10.68 5.55 18.68
N LEU A 46 10.50 4.85 19.79
CA LEU A 46 9.34 4.00 20.06
C LEU A 46 8.67 4.44 21.36
N GLY A 47 7.34 4.54 21.35
CA GLY A 47 6.52 4.74 22.53
C GLY A 47 5.99 3.41 23.06
N ILE A 48 6.34 3.03 24.27
CA ILE A 48 5.87 1.80 24.92
C ILE A 48 4.71 2.16 25.86
N PRO A 49 3.44 1.84 25.51
CA PRO A 49 2.28 2.05 26.37
C PRO A 49 2.32 1.17 27.63
N SER A 50 1.57 1.55 28.66
CA SER A 50 1.33 0.69 29.82
C SER A 50 0.58 -0.60 29.42
N ILE A 51 0.58 -1.61 30.28
CA ILE A 51 -0.17 -2.86 29.98
C ILE A 51 -1.66 -2.60 29.88
N ASP A 52 -2.22 -1.76 30.75
CA ASP A 52 -3.63 -1.41 30.71
C ASP A 52 -3.98 -0.68 29.40
N ASP A 53 -3.15 0.27 29.00
CA ASP A 53 -3.32 0.97 27.72
C ASP A 53 -3.21 0.02 26.51
N LYS A 54 -2.31 -0.95 26.56
CA LYS A 54 -2.20 -1.97 25.51
C LYS A 54 -3.47 -2.77 25.35
N LEU A 55 -4.11 -3.18 26.47
CA LEU A 55 -5.38 -3.91 26.43
C LEU A 55 -6.50 -3.08 25.83
N VAL A 56 -6.65 -1.82 26.28
CA VAL A 56 -7.68 -0.91 25.74
C VAL A 56 -7.43 -0.62 24.27
N GLN A 57 -6.18 -0.36 23.89
CA GLN A 57 -5.80 -0.15 22.48
C GLN A 57 -6.08 -1.38 21.62
N GLU A 58 -5.90 -2.61 22.15
CA GLU A 58 -6.20 -3.83 21.39
C GLU A 58 -7.70 -3.96 21.14
N VAL A 59 -8.56 -3.67 22.13
CA VAL A 59 -10.01 -3.64 21.93
C VAL A 59 -10.40 -2.62 20.87
N LEU A 60 -9.85 -1.40 20.94
CA LEU A 60 -10.10 -0.36 19.94
C LEU A 60 -9.61 -0.80 18.54
N ARG A 61 -8.43 -1.44 18.45
CA ARG A 61 -7.89 -1.99 17.20
C ARG A 61 -8.86 -2.99 16.57
N MET A 62 -9.38 -3.94 17.38
CA MET A 62 -10.32 -4.96 16.91
C MET A 62 -11.62 -4.32 16.38
N LEU A 63 -12.15 -3.32 17.07
CA LEU A 63 -13.35 -2.59 16.62
C LEU A 63 -13.09 -1.84 15.30
N LEU A 64 -11.99 -1.09 15.21
CA LEU A 64 -11.62 -0.36 14.00
C LEU A 64 -11.34 -1.30 12.83
N GLU A 65 -10.69 -2.44 13.06
CA GLU A 65 -10.44 -3.44 12.04
C GLU A 65 -11.76 -4.01 11.50
N ALA A 66 -12.72 -4.34 12.36
CA ALA A 66 -14.03 -4.82 11.94
C ALA A 66 -14.80 -3.79 11.09
N ILE A 67 -14.64 -2.48 11.37
CA ILE A 67 -15.33 -1.40 10.65
C ILE A 67 -14.64 -1.09 9.30
N TYR A 68 -13.31 -1.09 9.25
CA TYR A 68 -12.56 -0.51 8.14
C TYR A 68 -11.91 -1.53 7.20
N GLU A 69 -11.52 -2.75 7.68
CA GLU A 69 -10.76 -3.72 6.88
C GLU A 69 -11.45 -4.07 5.55
N GLY A 70 -12.77 -4.23 5.56
CA GLY A 70 -13.54 -4.54 4.36
C GLY A 70 -13.61 -3.41 3.33
N SER A 71 -13.20 -2.19 3.69
CA SER A 71 -13.26 -1.01 2.82
C SER A 71 -11.91 -0.55 2.28
N PHE A 72 -10.82 -1.10 2.81
CA PHE A 72 -9.48 -0.77 2.33
C PHE A 72 -9.24 -1.30 0.92
N GLU A 73 -8.57 -0.51 0.12
CA GLU A 73 -8.23 -0.91 -1.26
C GLU A 73 -7.30 -2.14 -1.28
N ASN A 74 -7.42 -2.93 -2.35
CA ASN A 74 -6.60 -4.13 -2.52
C ASN A 74 -5.12 -3.84 -2.75
N THR A 75 -4.77 -2.61 -3.00
CA THR A 75 -3.41 -2.11 -3.22
C THR A 75 -2.66 -1.81 -1.93
N SER A 76 -3.35 -1.80 -0.78
CA SER A 76 -2.78 -1.57 0.54
C SER A 76 -2.45 -2.89 1.24
N HIS A 77 -1.21 -3.07 1.73
CA HIS A 77 -0.71 -4.34 2.27
C HIS A 77 -0.16 -4.26 3.71
N GLY A 78 0.38 -3.13 4.14
CA GLY A 78 1.00 -2.98 5.45
C GLY A 78 0.01 -3.11 6.60
N PHE A 79 0.39 -3.79 7.67
CA PHE A 79 -0.36 -3.91 8.92
C PHE A 79 -1.81 -4.44 8.80
N ARG A 80 -2.11 -5.21 7.77
CA ARG A 80 -3.45 -5.75 7.51
C ARG A 80 -3.48 -7.27 7.72
N PRO A 81 -4.62 -7.84 8.19
CA PRO A 81 -4.79 -9.29 8.30
C PRO A 81 -4.55 -9.99 6.95
N LYS A 82 -3.85 -11.14 6.99
CA LYS A 82 -3.56 -11.97 5.81
C LYS A 82 -2.75 -11.27 4.70
N ARG A 83 -2.16 -10.09 4.97
CA ARG A 83 -1.30 -9.35 4.07
C ARG A 83 0.10 -9.17 4.66
N SER A 84 1.09 -9.06 3.80
CA SER A 84 2.49 -8.96 4.19
C SER A 84 3.30 -8.24 3.11
N CYS A 85 4.56 -7.96 3.36
CA CYS A 85 5.48 -7.46 2.34
C CYS A 85 5.53 -8.39 1.12
N HIS A 86 5.49 -9.73 1.33
CA HIS A 86 5.46 -10.70 0.23
C HIS A 86 4.21 -10.56 -0.65
N THR A 87 3.03 -10.31 -0.06
CA THR A 87 1.80 -10.11 -0.85
C THR A 87 1.87 -8.81 -1.67
N ALA A 88 2.51 -7.75 -1.15
CA ALA A 88 2.77 -6.53 -1.90
C ALA A 88 3.71 -6.79 -3.08
N LEU A 89 4.85 -7.47 -2.84
CA LEU A 89 5.81 -7.81 -3.88
C LEU A 89 5.22 -8.70 -4.98
N ILE A 90 4.40 -9.70 -4.60
CA ILE A 90 3.68 -10.53 -5.57
C ILE A 90 2.72 -9.68 -6.41
N GLN A 91 2.03 -8.72 -5.81
CA GLN A 91 1.14 -7.82 -6.55
C GLN A 91 1.93 -6.92 -7.52
N VAL A 92 3.07 -6.37 -7.09
CA VAL A 92 3.98 -5.63 -7.97
C VAL A 92 4.44 -6.51 -9.13
N GLN A 93 4.96 -7.71 -8.85
CA GLN A 93 5.43 -8.64 -9.87
C GLN A 93 4.35 -8.98 -10.91
N LYS A 94 3.11 -9.18 -10.48
CA LYS A 94 2.00 -9.55 -11.37
C LYS A 94 1.43 -8.38 -12.15
N ASN A 95 1.29 -7.22 -11.52
CA ASN A 95 0.52 -6.11 -12.08
C ASN A 95 1.37 -5.05 -12.75
N PHE A 96 2.67 -4.94 -12.42
CA PHE A 96 3.56 -3.92 -12.98
C PHE A 96 4.28 -4.39 -14.24
N THR A 97 3.83 -5.53 -14.81
CA THR A 97 4.31 -5.99 -16.11
C THR A 97 4.10 -4.90 -17.16
N ALA A 98 5.16 -4.59 -17.89
CA ALA A 98 5.19 -3.54 -18.91
C ALA A 98 5.17 -2.08 -18.39
N ALA A 99 5.24 -1.82 -17.10
CA ALA A 99 5.59 -0.50 -16.59
C ALA A 99 7.04 -0.17 -16.98
N LYS A 100 7.26 1.06 -17.46
CA LYS A 100 8.60 1.54 -17.85
C LYS A 100 9.17 2.51 -16.83
N TRP A 101 8.31 3.23 -16.14
CA TRP A 101 8.67 4.25 -15.18
C TRP A 101 8.12 3.84 -13.83
N PHE A 102 8.89 4.12 -12.78
CA PHE A 102 8.50 3.86 -11.41
C PHE A 102 8.69 5.12 -10.59
N ILE A 103 7.69 5.43 -9.76
CA ILE A 103 7.76 6.46 -8.73
C ILE A 103 7.76 5.72 -7.40
N GLU A 104 8.82 5.88 -6.65
CA GLU A 104 8.92 5.41 -5.26
C GLU A 104 8.66 6.59 -4.34
N GLY A 105 7.79 6.41 -3.36
CA GLY A 105 7.47 7.41 -2.37
C GLY A 105 7.51 6.82 -0.97
N ASP A 106 8.04 7.62 -0.04
CA ASP A 106 8.04 7.40 1.41
C ASP A 106 7.50 8.68 2.07
N ILE A 107 6.57 8.53 3.00
CA ILE A 107 6.01 9.69 3.70
C ILE A 107 6.88 9.97 4.93
N GLU A 108 7.69 11.02 4.83
CA GLU A 108 8.63 11.39 5.88
C GLU A 108 7.94 11.64 7.23
N GLY A 109 8.40 10.90 8.24
CA GLY A 109 7.90 11.07 9.59
C GLY A 109 6.39 10.82 9.75
N PHE A 110 5.79 9.97 8.91
CA PHE A 110 4.35 9.80 8.81
C PHE A 110 3.65 9.65 10.17
N PHE A 111 4.13 8.72 11.02
CA PHE A 111 3.53 8.47 12.33
C PHE A 111 3.63 9.69 13.29
N ASP A 112 4.64 10.51 13.15
CA ASP A 112 4.84 11.69 13.99
C ASP A 112 4.05 12.91 13.47
N ASN A 113 3.64 12.89 12.19
CA ASN A 113 2.99 14.01 11.50
C ASN A 113 1.49 13.81 11.23
N ILE A 114 0.87 12.70 11.65
CA ILE A 114 -0.58 12.49 11.51
C ILE A 114 -1.32 13.63 12.22
N ASN A 115 -2.11 14.39 11.46
CA ASN A 115 -2.97 15.44 12.03
C ASN A 115 -4.15 14.80 12.75
N HIS A 116 -4.29 15.08 14.05
CA HIS A 116 -5.31 14.48 14.91
C HIS A 116 -6.73 14.88 14.48
N ASP A 117 -6.95 16.15 14.11
CA ASP A 117 -8.30 16.63 13.71
C ASP A 117 -8.73 15.98 12.40
N VAL A 118 -7.81 15.85 11.44
CA VAL A 118 -8.06 15.15 10.17
C VAL A 118 -8.36 13.67 10.42
N LEU A 119 -7.57 13.00 11.26
CA LEU A 119 -7.80 11.59 11.63
C LEU A 119 -9.18 11.39 12.25
N ILE A 120 -9.54 12.22 13.23
CA ILE A 120 -10.85 12.17 13.88
C ILE A 120 -11.97 12.48 12.88
N GLY A 121 -11.75 13.42 11.95
CA GLY A 121 -12.68 13.70 10.86
C GLY A 121 -12.97 12.48 9.99
N ILE A 122 -11.92 11.74 9.59
CA ILE A 122 -12.03 10.50 8.82
C ILE A 122 -12.78 9.41 9.62
N LEU A 123 -12.50 9.27 10.91
CA LEU A 123 -13.19 8.31 11.77
C LEU A 123 -14.69 8.64 11.90
N LYS A 124 -15.05 9.92 11.97
CA LYS A 124 -16.44 10.39 12.05
C LYS A 124 -17.28 10.10 10.80
N GLU A 125 -16.66 9.79 9.67
CA GLU A 125 -17.39 9.38 8.46
C GLU A 125 -18.13 8.04 8.65
N ARG A 126 -17.70 7.21 9.62
CA ARG A 126 -18.25 5.87 9.85
C ARG A 126 -18.68 5.58 11.27
N ILE A 127 -18.19 6.33 12.21
CA ILE A 127 -18.48 6.15 13.64
C ILE A 127 -19.24 7.38 14.13
N ALA A 128 -20.38 7.17 14.78
CA ALA A 128 -21.25 8.23 15.32
C ALA A 128 -21.35 8.15 16.86
N ASP A 129 -20.23 7.86 17.55
CA ASP A 129 -20.18 7.69 19.00
C ASP A 129 -19.23 8.71 19.62
N ASP A 130 -19.77 9.73 20.29
CA ASP A 130 -18.98 10.78 20.94
C ASP A 130 -18.13 10.25 22.09
N ARG A 131 -18.56 9.19 22.79
CA ARG A 131 -17.77 8.56 23.87
C ARG A 131 -16.50 7.92 23.30
N PHE A 132 -16.64 7.25 22.16
CA PHE A 132 -15.49 6.71 21.43
C PHE A 132 -14.51 7.82 21.06
N PHE A 133 -14.98 8.95 20.54
CA PHE A 133 -14.09 10.06 20.16
C PHE A 133 -13.42 10.73 21.36
N ARG A 134 -14.14 10.86 22.51
CA ARG A 134 -13.50 11.36 23.74
C ARG A 134 -12.36 10.45 24.19
N LEU A 135 -12.54 9.12 24.12
CA LEU A 135 -11.49 8.15 24.43
C LEU A 135 -10.32 8.22 23.42
N MET A 136 -10.61 8.29 22.11
CA MET A 136 -9.58 8.46 21.09
C MET A 136 -8.74 9.72 21.31
N TRP A 137 -9.37 10.84 21.61
CA TRP A 137 -8.67 12.08 21.94
C TRP A 137 -7.77 11.94 23.16
N LYS A 138 -8.20 11.20 24.19
CA LYS A 138 -7.35 10.92 25.36
C LYS A 138 -6.10 10.16 24.97
N PHE A 139 -6.20 9.14 24.09
CA PHE A 139 -5.04 8.40 23.58
C PHE A 139 -4.13 9.25 22.71
N LEU A 140 -4.66 10.02 21.78
CA LEU A 140 -3.87 10.89 20.91
C LEU A 140 -3.11 11.97 21.68
N LYS A 141 -3.68 12.47 22.78
CA LYS A 141 -3.11 13.52 23.62
C LYS A 141 -2.36 12.98 24.85
N ALA A 142 -2.24 11.67 25.04
CA ALA A 142 -1.62 11.07 26.22
C ALA A 142 -0.14 11.47 26.42
N GLY A 143 0.55 11.82 25.34
CA GLY A 143 1.95 12.22 25.39
C GLY A 143 2.92 11.06 25.61
N TYR A 144 4.17 11.41 25.88
CA TYR A 144 5.21 10.43 26.18
C TYR A 144 6.16 10.96 27.26
N ILE A 145 6.86 10.04 27.89
CA ILE A 145 7.92 10.33 28.88
C ILE A 145 9.26 9.93 28.26
N GLU A 146 10.18 10.89 28.22
CA GLU A 146 11.56 10.73 27.80
C GLU A 146 12.47 11.36 28.85
N ASP A 147 13.47 10.62 29.30
CA ASP A 147 14.42 11.06 30.34
C ASP A 147 13.72 11.69 31.56
N TRP A 148 12.65 11.04 32.02
CA TRP A 148 11.80 11.47 33.15
C TRP A 148 11.04 12.76 32.92
N THR A 149 11.10 13.35 31.71
CA THR A 149 10.37 14.54 31.31
C THR A 149 9.13 14.18 30.50
N PHE A 150 7.99 14.79 30.82
CA PHE A 150 6.74 14.63 30.09
C PHE A 150 6.71 15.55 28.87
N HIS A 151 6.38 14.97 27.71
CA HIS A 151 6.18 15.67 26.46
C HIS A 151 4.75 15.50 25.97
N ARG A 152 4.12 16.59 25.58
CA ARG A 152 2.80 16.57 24.96
C ARG A 152 2.88 16.15 23.50
N THR A 153 1.87 15.42 23.02
CA THR A 153 1.70 15.07 21.62
C THR A 153 0.68 15.98 20.98
N TYR A 154 1.10 16.78 20.01
CA TYR A 154 0.23 17.71 19.26
C TYR A 154 -0.18 17.11 17.91
N SER A 155 0.61 16.20 17.37
CA SER A 155 0.40 15.45 16.14
C SER A 155 0.94 14.05 16.31
N GLY A 156 0.57 13.16 15.39
CA GLY A 156 1.11 11.81 15.32
C GLY A 156 0.44 10.83 16.28
N THR A 157 0.79 9.58 16.05
CA THR A 157 0.45 8.45 16.92
C THR A 157 1.76 7.83 17.42
N PRO A 158 1.89 7.48 18.72
CA PRO A 158 3.14 6.93 19.24
C PRO A 158 3.57 5.71 18.43
N GLN A 159 4.75 5.76 17.79
CA GLN A 159 5.34 4.58 17.16
C GLN A 159 5.52 3.49 18.22
N GLY A 160 4.88 2.33 18.03
CA GLY A 160 4.85 1.24 19.02
C GLY A 160 3.54 1.11 19.80
N GLY A 161 2.57 2.00 19.61
CA GLY A 161 1.19 1.82 20.06
C GLY A 161 0.49 0.72 19.25
N ILE A 162 -0.33 -0.10 19.91
CA ILE A 162 -1.05 -1.22 19.27
C ILE A 162 -2.07 -0.72 18.24
N ILE A 163 -2.70 0.42 18.51
CA ILE A 163 -3.71 1.03 17.63
C ILE A 163 -3.09 1.81 16.46
N SER A 164 -1.84 2.26 16.57
CA SER A 164 -1.22 3.16 15.58
C SER A 164 -1.21 2.59 14.16
N PRO A 165 -0.95 1.29 13.91
CA PRO A 165 -0.97 0.73 12.56
C PRO A 165 -2.33 0.80 11.86
N ILE A 166 -3.44 0.53 12.57
CA ILE A 166 -4.78 0.60 11.99
C ILE A 166 -5.19 2.05 11.73
N LEU A 167 -4.85 2.99 12.63
CA LEU A 167 -5.08 4.41 12.42
C LEU A 167 -4.31 4.95 11.21
N ALA A 168 -3.06 4.50 11.04
CA ALA A 168 -2.25 4.80 9.86
C ALA A 168 -2.93 4.34 8.56
N ASN A 169 -3.43 3.10 8.53
CA ASN A 169 -4.14 2.59 7.36
C ASN A 169 -5.45 3.34 7.09
N ILE A 170 -6.21 3.70 8.12
CA ILE A 170 -7.44 4.49 7.97
C ILE A 170 -7.13 5.88 7.39
N TYR A 171 -6.05 6.52 7.85
CA TYR A 171 -5.61 7.82 7.33
C TYR A 171 -5.17 7.73 5.87
N LEU A 172 -4.33 6.74 5.55
CA LEU A 172 -3.77 6.53 4.21
C LEU A 172 -4.74 5.91 3.21
N ASP A 173 -5.88 5.37 3.65
CA ASP A 173 -6.95 4.91 2.76
C ASP A 173 -7.50 6.06 1.88
N LYS A 174 -7.39 7.31 2.34
CA LYS A 174 -7.71 8.49 1.52
C LYS A 174 -6.75 8.62 0.32
N LEU A 175 -5.46 8.40 0.52
CA LEU A 175 -4.48 8.35 -0.56
C LEU A 175 -4.74 7.17 -1.50
N ASP A 176 -5.05 5.98 -0.96
CA ASP A 176 -5.32 4.80 -1.77
C ASP A 176 -6.54 5.03 -2.70
N LYS A 177 -7.60 5.65 -2.18
CA LYS A 177 -8.80 6.02 -2.95
C LYS A 177 -8.50 7.11 -3.99
N TYR A 178 -7.75 8.14 -3.61
CA TYR A 178 -7.29 9.17 -4.55
C TYR A 178 -6.51 8.54 -5.71
N MET A 179 -5.56 7.67 -5.42
CA MET A 179 -4.78 6.98 -6.45
C MET A 179 -5.63 6.09 -7.36
N LYS A 180 -6.68 5.48 -6.82
CA LYS A 180 -7.65 4.72 -7.63
C LYS A 180 -8.43 5.61 -8.58
N GLU A 181 -8.93 6.73 -8.10
CA GLU A 181 -9.65 7.71 -8.94
C GLU A 181 -8.72 8.34 -9.98
N TYR A 182 -7.51 8.70 -9.58
CA TYR A 182 -6.47 9.22 -10.48
C TYR A 182 -6.15 8.21 -11.59
N ALA A 183 -5.97 6.93 -11.25
CA ALA A 183 -5.76 5.88 -12.23
C ALA A 183 -6.94 5.75 -13.22
N CYS A 184 -8.19 5.84 -12.74
CA CYS A 184 -9.36 5.80 -13.61
C CYS A 184 -9.39 6.96 -14.63
N GLN A 185 -8.91 8.15 -14.25
CA GLN A 185 -8.84 9.31 -15.13
C GLN A 185 -7.66 9.25 -16.12
N PHE A 186 -6.53 8.72 -15.65
CA PHE A 186 -5.30 8.62 -16.43
C PHE A 186 -5.32 7.45 -17.44
N ASP A 187 -5.91 6.32 -17.08
CA ASP A 187 -5.91 5.08 -17.85
C ASP A 187 -6.61 5.29 -19.20
N ARG A 188 -5.95 4.89 -20.29
CA ARG A 188 -6.43 5.10 -21.67
C ARG A 188 -6.17 3.89 -22.53
N GLY A 189 -7.10 3.62 -23.46
CA GLY A 189 -7.02 2.53 -24.45
C GLY A 189 -7.31 1.15 -23.85
N ASP A 190 -7.78 0.20 -24.64
CA ASP A 190 -8.08 -1.17 -24.18
C ASP A 190 -6.86 -2.07 -24.23
N ARG A 191 -6.03 -1.91 -25.25
CA ARG A 191 -4.81 -2.69 -25.49
C ARG A 191 -3.77 -1.88 -26.24
N ARG A 192 -2.51 -2.21 -26.03
CA ARG A 192 -1.39 -1.64 -26.79
C ARG A 192 -1.50 -2.01 -28.26
N ALA A 193 -1.12 -1.08 -29.12
CA ALA A 193 -0.94 -1.35 -30.55
C ALA A 193 0.11 -2.45 -30.76
N MET A 194 -0.08 -3.25 -31.79
CA MET A 194 0.90 -4.26 -32.14
C MET A 194 2.12 -3.59 -32.78
N ASN A 195 3.32 -4.00 -32.38
CA ASN A 195 4.56 -3.56 -32.99
C ASN A 195 4.51 -3.78 -34.51
N LEU A 196 4.81 -2.77 -35.30
CA LEU A 196 4.65 -2.79 -36.76
C LEU A 196 5.53 -3.86 -37.41
N GLU A 197 6.77 -4.06 -36.96
CA GLU A 197 7.66 -5.09 -37.50
C GLU A 197 7.19 -6.48 -37.11
N TYR A 198 6.78 -6.68 -35.85
CA TYR A 198 6.19 -7.94 -35.42
C TYR A 198 4.96 -8.32 -36.26
N LYS A 199 4.09 -7.35 -36.54
CA LYS A 199 2.91 -7.49 -37.40
C LYS A 199 3.30 -7.87 -38.85
N ARG A 200 4.38 -7.25 -39.36
CA ARG A 200 4.92 -7.54 -40.70
C ARG A 200 5.41 -8.99 -40.80
N TYR A 201 6.20 -9.46 -39.83
CA TYR A 201 6.64 -10.85 -39.81
C TYR A 201 5.48 -11.83 -39.60
N SER A 202 4.52 -11.52 -38.76
CA SER A 202 3.33 -12.33 -38.52
C SER A 202 2.51 -12.54 -39.81
N ARG A 203 2.32 -11.47 -40.60
CA ARG A 203 1.66 -11.53 -41.90
C ARG A 203 2.43 -12.39 -42.90
N LYS A 204 3.78 -12.25 -42.95
CA LYS A 204 4.62 -13.08 -43.81
C LYS A 204 4.52 -14.58 -43.47
N ILE A 205 4.61 -14.92 -42.21
CA ILE A 205 4.48 -16.29 -41.72
C ILE A 205 3.11 -16.86 -42.06
N TRP A 206 2.05 -16.08 -41.86
CA TRP A 206 0.69 -16.52 -42.21
C TRP A 206 0.54 -16.77 -43.72
N TRP A 207 1.05 -15.85 -44.55
CA TRP A 207 1.00 -15.99 -46.01
C TRP A 207 1.78 -17.21 -46.51
N LEU A 208 3.03 -17.39 -46.04
CA LEU A 208 3.86 -18.55 -46.37
C LEU A 208 3.19 -19.87 -45.90
N GLY A 209 2.57 -19.88 -44.72
CA GLY A 209 1.81 -21.03 -44.19
C GLY A 209 0.60 -21.38 -45.07
N THR A 210 -0.09 -20.36 -45.61
CA THR A 210 -1.20 -20.59 -46.56
C THR A 210 -0.69 -21.20 -47.87
N LYS A 211 0.42 -20.67 -48.37
CA LYS A 211 1.07 -21.16 -49.60
C LYS A 211 1.57 -22.60 -49.43
N LEU A 212 2.14 -22.92 -48.26
CA LEU A 212 2.61 -24.26 -47.91
C LEU A 212 1.48 -25.31 -47.93
N LYS A 213 0.27 -24.93 -47.52
CA LYS A 213 -0.91 -25.82 -47.55
C LYS A 213 -1.34 -26.15 -48.98
N GLN A 214 -1.11 -25.27 -49.93
CA GLN A 214 -1.52 -25.43 -51.34
C GLN A 214 -0.44 -26.12 -52.21
N THR A 215 0.82 -26.13 -51.76
CA THR A 215 1.95 -26.65 -52.51
C THR A 215 2.12 -28.14 -52.26
N LYS A 216 2.19 -28.97 -53.30
CA LYS A 216 2.39 -30.45 -53.25
C LYS A 216 3.84 -30.84 -53.51
N ASP A 217 4.61 -30.02 -54.21
CA ASP A 217 6.01 -30.25 -54.54
C ASP A 217 6.91 -30.28 -53.30
N LYS A 218 7.75 -31.30 -53.17
CA LYS A 218 8.58 -31.54 -51.95
C LYS A 218 9.67 -30.48 -51.75
N ASP A 219 10.35 -30.06 -52.83
CA ASP A 219 11.46 -29.11 -52.72
C ASP A 219 10.96 -27.72 -52.40
N THR A 220 9.92 -27.27 -53.07
CA THR A 220 9.23 -25.99 -52.77
C THR A 220 8.65 -25.98 -51.34
N ARG A 221 8.15 -27.11 -50.84
CA ARG A 221 7.67 -27.21 -49.45
C ARG A 221 8.79 -27.03 -48.45
N LYS A 222 9.99 -27.60 -48.69
CA LYS A 222 11.15 -27.46 -47.84
C LYS A 222 11.62 -26.00 -47.75
N GLU A 223 11.71 -25.31 -48.89
CA GLU A 223 12.05 -23.89 -48.96
C GLU A 223 11.05 -23.01 -48.17
N LEU A 224 9.75 -23.26 -48.32
CA LEU A 224 8.71 -22.54 -47.59
C LEU A 224 8.81 -22.76 -46.06
N ILE A 225 9.10 -24.01 -45.64
CA ILE A 225 9.29 -24.33 -44.22
C ILE A 225 10.52 -23.58 -43.65
N ASP A 226 11.63 -23.57 -44.37
CA ASP A 226 12.84 -22.88 -43.93
C ASP A 226 12.64 -21.36 -43.88
N ALA A 227 11.93 -20.78 -44.84
CA ALA A 227 11.56 -19.37 -44.81
C ALA A 227 10.63 -19.04 -43.62
N ILE A 228 9.67 -19.90 -43.30
CA ILE A 228 8.80 -19.74 -42.11
C ILE A 228 9.62 -19.76 -40.85
N LYS A 229 10.54 -20.74 -40.70
CA LYS A 229 11.40 -20.83 -39.52
C LYS A 229 12.28 -19.58 -39.34
N GLN A 230 12.84 -19.07 -40.44
CA GLN A 230 13.67 -17.86 -40.40
C GLN A 230 12.84 -16.65 -39.99
N HIS A 231 11.62 -16.46 -40.50
CA HIS A 231 10.75 -15.36 -40.10
C HIS A 231 10.24 -15.53 -38.68
N GLN A 232 10.00 -16.75 -38.18
CA GLN A 232 9.68 -17.02 -36.79
C GLN A 232 10.84 -16.62 -35.86
N LYS A 233 12.08 -17.01 -36.21
CA LYS A 233 13.29 -16.63 -35.48
C LYS A 233 13.43 -15.10 -35.37
N ASN A 234 13.28 -14.39 -36.48
CA ASN A 234 13.37 -12.94 -36.49
C ASN A 234 12.27 -12.29 -35.63
N ARG A 235 11.03 -12.82 -35.71
CA ARG A 235 9.91 -12.33 -34.91
C ARG A 235 10.09 -12.53 -33.41
N MET A 236 10.75 -13.63 -32.97
CA MET A 236 10.98 -13.93 -31.56
C MET A 236 11.84 -12.89 -30.84
N HIS A 237 12.66 -12.14 -31.57
CA HIS A 237 13.52 -11.08 -31.03
C HIS A 237 12.81 -9.71 -30.98
N LEU A 238 11.58 -9.61 -31.44
CA LEU A 238 10.82 -8.37 -31.46
C LEU A 238 9.73 -8.38 -30.35
N PRO A 239 9.50 -7.25 -29.66
CA PRO A 239 8.35 -7.10 -28.80
C PRO A 239 7.06 -7.22 -29.63
N SER A 240 6.07 -7.96 -29.13
CA SER A 240 4.80 -8.19 -29.85
C SER A 240 3.91 -6.93 -29.89
N VAL A 241 4.09 -6.01 -28.95
CA VAL A 241 3.34 -4.76 -28.83
C VAL A 241 4.28 -3.57 -28.93
N ASP A 242 3.74 -2.42 -29.29
CA ASP A 242 4.43 -1.15 -29.21
C ASP A 242 4.54 -0.72 -27.76
N GLU A 243 5.76 -0.70 -27.25
CA GLU A 243 6.01 -0.37 -25.85
C GLU A 243 5.81 1.12 -25.56
N MET A 244 5.87 1.99 -26.57
CA MET A 244 5.71 3.44 -26.47
C MET A 244 4.39 3.92 -27.09
N ASP A 245 3.39 3.03 -27.16
CA ASP A 245 2.06 3.37 -27.68
C ASP A 245 1.42 4.52 -26.87
N GLU A 246 1.35 5.70 -27.43
CA GLU A 246 0.73 6.88 -26.83
C GLU A 246 -0.78 6.71 -26.59
N GLY A 247 -1.42 5.79 -27.32
CA GLY A 247 -2.84 5.44 -27.16
C GLY A 247 -3.13 4.57 -25.93
N TYR A 248 -2.11 4.03 -25.27
CA TYR A 248 -2.28 3.12 -24.12
C TYR A 248 -1.50 3.60 -22.91
N ARG A 249 -2.23 4.00 -21.88
CA ARG A 249 -1.67 4.48 -20.61
C ARG A 249 -2.27 3.71 -19.44
N ARG A 250 -1.47 3.41 -18.42
CA ARG A 250 -1.92 2.76 -17.17
C ARG A 250 -1.07 3.22 -16.00
N ILE A 251 -1.74 3.39 -14.87
CA ILE A 251 -1.11 3.52 -13.55
C ILE A 251 -1.37 2.24 -12.77
N LYS A 252 -0.33 1.76 -12.10
CA LYS A 252 -0.37 0.66 -11.14
C LYS A 252 0.19 1.16 -9.83
N TYR A 253 -0.54 0.96 -8.75
CA TYR A 253 -0.21 1.47 -7.43
C TYR A 253 -0.22 0.33 -6.41
N VAL A 254 0.76 0.31 -5.52
CA VAL A 254 0.84 -0.60 -4.36
C VAL A 254 1.46 0.16 -3.21
N ARG A 255 0.86 0.03 -2.01
CA ARG A 255 1.34 0.63 -0.77
C ARG A 255 1.60 -0.44 0.29
N TYR A 256 2.68 -0.25 1.04
CA TYR A 256 3.01 -1.01 2.23
C TYR A 256 3.33 -0.06 3.38
N ALA A 257 2.38 0.14 4.31
CA ALA A 257 2.42 1.16 5.36
C ALA A 257 2.54 2.57 4.75
N ASP A 258 3.62 3.28 5.05
CA ASP A 258 3.98 4.61 4.55
C ASP A 258 4.76 4.58 3.23
N ASP A 259 5.35 3.44 2.87
CA ASP A 259 6.01 3.22 1.58
C ASP A 259 5.00 2.94 0.46
N PHE A 260 5.17 3.54 -0.71
CA PHE A 260 4.37 3.20 -1.90
C PHE A 260 5.20 3.19 -3.18
N ILE A 261 4.70 2.45 -4.16
CA ILE A 261 5.28 2.40 -5.50
C ILE A 261 4.20 2.55 -6.56
N ILE A 262 4.49 3.36 -7.57
CA ILE A 262 3.63 3.57 -8.72
C ILE A 262 4.39 3.13 -9.97
N GLY A 263 3.80 2.22 -10.74
CA GLY A 263 4.28 1.82 -12.05
C GLY A 263 3.49 2.52 -13.14
N VAL A 264 4.18 3.22 -14.05
CA VAL A 264 3.56 3.99 -15.12
C VAL A 264 3.82 3.33 -16.46
N ILE A 265 2.76 3.07 -17.20
CA ILE A 265 2.76 2.74 -18.62
C ILE A 265 2.36 3.99 -19.36
N GLY A 266 3.31 4.66 -19.98
CA GLY A 266 3.14 5.94 -20.65
C GLY A 266 4.50 6.57 -20.98
N SER A 267 4.49 7.85 -21.32
CA SER A 267 5.69 8.63 -21.58
C SER A 267 6.43 9.01 -20.29
N LYS A 268 7.66 9.49 -20.41
CA LYS A 268 8.42 10.01 -19.27
C LYS A 268 7.74 11.27 -18.70
N SER A 269 7.20 12.13 -19.55
CA SER A 269 6.47 13.32 -19.12
C SER A 269 5.18 12.97 -18.36
N ASP A 270 4.49 11.88 -18.71
CA ASP A 270 3.36 11.38 -17.92
C ASP A 270 3.80 11.01 -16.50
N CYS A 271 4.95 10.32 -16.37
CA CYS A 271 5.49 9.93 -15.06
C CYS A 271 5.91 11.17 -14.23
N GLU A 272 6.53 12.18 -14.86
CA GLU A 272 6.91 13.43 -14.22
C GLU A 272 5.67 14.21 -13.75
N GLY A 273 4.62 14.30 -14.57
CA GLY A 273 3.36 14.93 -14.18
C GLY A 273 2.69 14.21 -12.99
N ILE A 274 2.63 12.88 -13.01
CA ILE A 274 2.09 12.09 -11.88
C ILE A 274 2.88 12.36 -10.59
N LYS A 275 4.21 12.51 -10.69
CA LYS A 275 5.05 12.80 -9.53
C LYS A 275 4.79 14.19 -8.94
N GLU A 276 4.42 15.16 -9.78
CA GLU A 276 4.10 16.53 -9.33
C GLU A 276 2.71 16.62 -8.71
N ASP A 277 1.77 15.77 -9.15
CA ASP A 277 0.38 15.74 -8.68
C ASP A 277 0.21 15.04 -7.33
N ILE A 278 1.22 14.28 -6.86
CA ILE A 278 1.21 13.49 -5.61
C ILE A 278 2.11 14.13 -4.56
#